data_82b23a9de6901491e40baa79c8ca4390
#
_entry.id   82b23a9de6901491e40baa79c8ca4390
#
_cell.length_a   1.000
_cell.length_b   1.000
_cell.length_c   1.000
_cell.angle_alpha   90.00
_cell.angle_beta   90.00
_cell.angle_gamma   90.00
#
_symmetry.space_group_name_H-M   'P 1'
#
loop_
_entity.id
_entity.type
_entity.pdbx_description
1 polymer ?
#
loop_
_entity_poly.entity_id
_entity_poly.type
_entity_poly.pdbx_seq_one_letter_code
_entity_poly.pdbx_strand_id
1 'polypeptide(L)'
;MRGVVYALVLLVVIGMILAVVGPALASAAPTAPESGAAPASDAASTSRPAPVVVLATSNLTWADLREQASRGGAGEDSGSSGTGSAAAHLLAFAWRGEPMNLSVRTPADRTCPADAWLTLGRGKRARAIEPAASCAGPTTAIPRDTPLAGALGRDVSIRAVGPGTQLATGVPGGSQNMPAPLVPSVAEALAADADLTIVDTARAASTDAKRIATLDDALRTVQERARPGTRIIIASLADDEAPGPQMAVLPAGTRSARGTSEGLVVGDSTHQPGLVQLTDLTPTLVSALAGRRDPAFDGQALVLPQTGRAGVATARATRDARISRLADDALHARASQATVMRASALLMGLAVTLLVWAAVALRAPKASRRTVLRRLVTWVAVYLSGLPTALLLVNAAPWWRVGARAGSPSGWASLVAVAAAALVAAGIVGLAAGIVALARRRRRPHLAASPLPSPSALGATGAAEPAGSADALCAREEATAEPQPDGAESPRPSASLSPSPSGASLTALLVAAAIPLTWLVDAAAGAPLAFNNPLGMNAVVAGRFYGVSNTAFALVAGALIVVIAGVWVTLGGGRRTALVVTSLLGGAALLVDGAPQLGA
;
A
#
# COMPACT_ATOMS: atom_id res chain seq x y z
N MET A 1 36.54 0.17 -6.02
CA MET A 1 35.42 0.41 -5.08
C MET A 1 34.61 1.66 -5.41
N ARG A 2 35.22 2.82 -5.64
CA ARG A 2 34.49 4.05 -6.04
C ARG A 2 33.57 3.83 -7.25
N GLY A 3 34.02 3.12 -8.31
CA GLY A 3 33.20 2.86 -9.49
C GLY A 3 31.93 1.99 -9.23
N VAL A 4 31.95 1.05 -8.27
CA VAL A 4 30.76 0.27 -7.89
C VAL A 4 29.75 1.14 -7.13
N VAL A 5 30.26 2.04 -6.27
CA VAL A 5 29.42 2.98 -5.53
C VAL A 5 28.80 4.02 -6.47
N TYR A 6 29.56 4.53 -7.46
CA TYR A 6 29.00 5.42 -8.49
C TYR A 6 27.95 4.70 -9.34
N ALA A 7 28.21 3.45 -9.74
CA ALA A 7 27.22 2.67 -10.47
C ALA A 7 25.94 2.43 -9.66
N LEU A 8 26.06 2.17 -8.34
CA LEU A 8 24.94 2.00 -7.45
C LEU A 8 24.12 3.30 -7.31
N VAL A 9 24.79 4.43 -7.03
CA VAL A 9 24.14 5.74 -6.95
C VAL A 9 23.44 6.07 -8.26
N LEU A 10 24.11 5.83 -9.37
CA LEU A 10 23.55 6.06 -10.71
C LEU A 10 22.34 5.18 -10.97
N LEU A 11 22.39 3.89 -10.62
CA LEU A 11 21.25 2.96 -10.73
C LEU A 11 20.05 3.39 -9.88
N VAL A 12 20.29 3.81 -8.63
CA VAL A 12 19.21 4.30 -7.76
C VAL A 12 18.62 5.60 -8.32
N VAL A 13 19.45 6.54 -8.76
CA VAL A 13 19.00 7.82 -9.36
C VAL A 13 18.27 7.57 -10.68
N ILE A 14 18.80 6.72 -11.57
CA ILE A 14 18.12 6.36 -12.83
C ILE A 14 16.80 5.65 -12.53
N GLY A 15 16.76 4.70 -11.58
CA GLY A 15 15.55 4.02 -11.16
C GLY A 15 14.49 5.01 -10.65
N MET A 16 14.88 5.97 -9.82
CA MET A 16 14.00 7.03 -9.33
C MET A 16 13.52 7.95 -10.46
N ILE A 17 14.40 8.35 -11.38
CA ILE A 17 14.03 9.19 -12.53
C ILE A 17 13.08 8.43 -13.46
N LEU A 18 13.37 7.17 -13.78
CA LEU A 18 12.48 6.33 -14.60
C LEU A 18 11.12 6.11 -13.94
N ALA A 19 11.09 6.00 -12.61
CA ALA A 19 9.86 5.90 -11.85
C ALA A 19 8.98 7.17 -11.96
N VAL A 20 9.58 8.34 -12.06
CA VAL A 20 8.85 9.62 -12.23
C VAL A 20 8.51 9.89 -13.70
N VAL A 21 9.45 9.65 -14.60
CA VAL A 21 9.33 10.00 -16.04
C VAL A 21 8.58 8.91 -16.81
N GLY A 22 8.70 7.64 -16.41
CA GLY A 22 8.04 6.51 -17.09
C GLY A 22 6.52 6.66 -17.19
N PRO A 23 5.80 6.93 -16.10
CA PRO A 23 4.35 7.17 -16.15
C PRO A 23 3.98 8.42 -16.96
N ALA A 24 4.80 9.49 -16.89
CA ALA A 24 4.58 10.71 -17.66
C ALA A 24 4.74 10.46 -19.17
N LEU A 25 5.71 9.63 -19.58
CA LEU A 25 5.89 9.22 -20.97
C LEU A 25 4.79 8.25 -21.45
N ALA A 26 4.33 7.35 -20.59
CA ALA A 26 3.21 6.45 -20.90
C ALA A 26 1.88 7.21 -21.04
N SER A 27 1.72 8.29 -20.26
CA SER A 27 0.54 9.20 -20.34
C SER A 27 0.63 10.17 -21.52
N ALA A 28 1.83 10.39 -22.08
CA ALA A 28 2.09 11.22 -23.25
C ALA A 28 2.00 10.44 -24.59
N ALA A 29 1.63 9.15 -24.57
CA ALA A 29 1.21 8.46 -25.77
C ALA A 29 0.05 9.29 -26.39
N PRO A 30 0.09 9.66 -27.67
CA PRO A 30 -0.88 10.54 -28.28
C PRO A 30 -2.26 9.91 -28.09
N THR A 31 -3.05 10.43 -27.18
CA THR A 31 -4.50 10.33 -27.28
C THR A 31 -4.82 10.88 -28.66
N ALA A 32 -5.43 10.06 -29.50
CA ALA A 32 -5.95 10.52 -30.78
C ALA A 32 -6.64 11.86 -30.51
N PRO A 33 -6.43 12.90 -31.35
CA PRO A 33 -7.02 14.17 -31.12
C PRO A 33 -8.51 13.93 -30.93
N GLU A 34 -9.02 14.16 -29.71
CA GLU A 34 -10.45 14.31 -29.53
C GLU A 34 -10.84 15.38 -30.53
N SER A 35 -11.52 14.93 -31.56
CA SER A 35 -12.19 15.79 -32.52
C SER A 35 -12.86 16.86 -31.70
N GLY A 36 -12.39 18.11 -31.82
CA GLY A 36 -12.90 19.26 -31.09
C GLY A 36 -14.38 19.42 -31.41
N ALA A 37 -15.19 18.65 -30.71
CA ALA A 37 -16.57 18.98 -30.50
C ALA A 37 -16.51 20.25 -29.65
N ALA A 38 -16.73 21.37 -30.30
CA ALA A 38 -17.12 22.61 -29.64
C ALA A 38 -18.10 22.24 -28.52
N PRO A 39 -18.04 22.91 -27.35
CA PRO A 39 -19.05 22.70 -26.35
C PRO A 39 -20.38 22.90 -27.04
N ALA A 40 -21.08 21.81 -27.33
CA ALA A 40 -22.47 21.89 -27.70
C ALA A 40 -23.07 22.66 -26.54
N SER A 41 -23.53 23.87 -26.84
CA SER A 41 -24.47 24.62 -26.04
C SER A 41 -25.64 23.65 -25.87
N ASP A 42 -25.53 22.81 -24.82
CA ASP A 42 -26.65 22.03 -24.34
C ASP A 42 -27.70 23.09 -23.91
N ALA A 43 -28.60 23.33 -24.83
CA ALA A 43 -29.91 23.80 -24.44
C ALA A 43 -30.34 22.82 -23.33
N ALA A 44 -30.30 23.32 -22.10
CA ALA A 44 -30.61 22.56 -20.89
C ALA A 44 -31.99 21.91 -21.14
N SER A 45 -31.95 20.64 -21.52
CA SER A 45 -33.15 19.83 -21.55
C SER A 45 -33.60 19.77 -20.10
N THR A 46 -34.73 20.40 -19.80
CA THR A 46 -35.40 20.44 -18.50
C THR A 46 -35.95 19.07 -18.08
N SER A 47 -35.33 17.99 -18.53
CA SER A 47 -35.69 16.64 -18.13
C SER A 47 -35.19 16.40 -16.72
N ARG A 48 -36.11 16.14 -15.80
CA ARG A 48 -35.83 15.66 -14.44
C ARG A 48 -34.79 14.54 -14.47
N PRO A 49 -33.74 14.56 -13.62
CA PRO A 49 -32.74 13.51 -13.61
C PRO A 49 -33.40 12.15 -13.30
N ALA A 50 -32.86 11.06 -13.87
CA ALA A 50 -33.39 9.74 -13.60
C ALA A 50 -33.28 9.42 -12.10
N PRO A 51 -34.31 8.76 -11.50
CA PRO A 51 -34.30 8.46 -10.08
C PRO A 51 -33.20 7.49 -9.70
N VAL A 52 -32.77 7.57 -8.43
CA VAL A 52 -31.78 6.67 -7.84
C VAL A 52 -32.41 5.92 -6.69
N VAL A 53 -32.20 4.60 -6.65
CA VAL A 53 -32.55 3.74 -5.51
C VAL A 53 -31.27 3.16 -4.93
N VAL A 54 -31.04 3.37 -3.64
CA VAL A 54 -29.93 2.80 -2.88
C VAL A 54 -30.47 1.68 -1.98
N LEU A 55 -30.09 0.45 -2.29
CA LEU A 55 -30.37 -0.72 -1.45
C LEU A 55 -29.14 -1.00 -0.60
N ALA A 56 -29.23 -0.74 0.68
CA ALA A 56 -28.11 -0.91 1.60
C ALA A 56 -28.33 -2.10 2.54
N THR A 57 -27.26 -2.84 2.76
CA THR A 57 -27.15 -3.94 3.72
C THR A 57 -25.88 -3.76 4.57
N SER A 58 -25.51 -4.76 5.37
CA SER A 58 -24.30 -4.76 6.19
C SER A 58 -23.64 -6.14 6.17
N ASN A 59 -22.32 -6.20 6.39
CA ASN A 59 -21.56 -7.44 6.56
C ASN A 59 -21.73 -8.44 5.39
N LEU A 60 -21.78 -7.95 4.15
CA LEU A 60 -21.92 -8.79 2.98
C LEU A 60 -20.79 -8.54 1.99
N THR A 61 -20.10 -9.62 1.61
CA THR A 61 -18.98 -9.58 0.68
C THR A 61 -19.26 -10.41 -0.58
N TRP A 62 -18.41 -10.24 -1.59
CA TRP A 62 -18.46 -11.06 -2.80
C TRP A 62 -18.24 -12.56 -2.53
N ALA A 63 -17.42 -12.90 -1.52
CA ALA A 63 -17.18 -14.27 -1.13
C ALA A 63 -18.44 -14.94 -0.57
N ASP A 64 -19.20 -14.22 0.28
CA ASP A 64 -20.44 -14.71 0.89
C ASP A 64 -21.50 -14.99 -0.18
N LEU A 65 -21.68 -14.05 -1.15
CA LEU A 65 -22.60 -14.26 -2.27
C LEU A 65 -22.23 -15.49 -3.10
N ARG A 66 -20.95 -15.67 -3.43
CA ARG A 66 -20.48 -16.81 -4.22
C ARG A 66 -20.64 -18.12 -3.48
N GLU A 67 -20.35 -18.13 -2.20
CA GLU A 67 -20.51 -19.32 -1.36
C GLU A 67 -21.98 -19.74 -1.27
N GLN A 68 -22.88 -18.79 -1.01
CA GLN A 68 -24.32 -19.08 -0.94
C GLN A 68 -24.89 -19.53 -2.30
N ALA A 69 -24.47 -18.92 -3.39
CA ALA A 69 -24.89 -19.34 -4.73
C ALA A 69 -24.40 -20.76 -5.07
N SER A 70 -23.17 -21.13 -4.66
CA SER A 70 -22.66 -22.48 -4.89
C SER A 70 -23.37 -23.56 -4.07
N ARG A 71 -23.76 -23.24 -2.83
CA ARG A 71 -24.54 -24.15 -1.97
C ARG A 71 -25.94 -24.42 -2.52
N GLY A 72 -26.58 -23.41 -3.12
CA GLY A 72 -27.91 -23.54 -3.71
C GLY A 72 -27.94 -24.38 -4.98
N GLY A 73 -26.83 -24.50 -5.71
CA GLY A 73 -26.73 -25.33 -6.92
C GLY A 73 -26.43 -26.82 -6.66
N ALA A 74 -25.99 -27.16 -5.44
CA ALA A 74 -25.55 -28.52 -5.10
C ALA A 74 -26.63 -29.40 -4.41
N GLY A 75 -27.82 -28.85 -4.11
CA GLY A 75 -28.86 -29.56 -3.36
C GLY A 75 -30.25 -29.33 -3.93
N GLU A 76 -30.65 -30.12 -4.90
CA GLU A 76 -32.03 -30.13 -5.40
C GLU A 76 -33.05 -30.74 -4.39
N ASP A 77 -32.59 -31.36 -3.29
CA ASP A 77 -33.42 -32.16 -2.38
C ASP A 77 -33.68 -31.60 -0.97
N SER A 78 -33.20 -30.44 -0.62
CA SER A 78 -33.44 -29.89 0.72
C SER A 78 -33.88 -28.43 0.66
N GLY A 79 -34.97 -28.08 1.33
CA GLY A 79 -35.71 -26.80 1.38
C GLY A 79 -34.92 -25.48 1.56
N SER A 80 -33.62 -25.47 1.21
CA SER A 80 -32.72 -24.30 1.15
C SER A 80 -32.65 -23.65 -0.23
N SER A 81 -33.51 -24.06 -1.18
CA SER A 81 -33.52 -23.59 -2.58
C SER A 81 -33.68 -22.06 -2.73
N GLY A 82 -34.31 -21.39 -1.77
CA GLY A 82 -34.58 -19.96 -1.82
C GLY A 82 -33.32 -19.08 -1.74
N THR A 83 -32.39 -19.35 -0.82
CA THR A 83 -31.21 -18.47 -0.59
C THR A 83 -30.16 -18.58 -1.70
N GLY A 84 -29.94 -19.78 -2.23
CA GLY A 84 -29.05 -19.99 -3.37
C GLY A 84 -29.53 -19.28 -4.62
N SER A 85 -30.86 -19.31 -4.86
CA SER A 85 -31.53 -18.58 -5.95
C SER A 85 -31.38 -17.06 -5.77
N ALA A 86 -31.59 -16.54 -4.55
CA ALA A 86 -31.39 -15.12 -4.22
C ALA A 86 -29.97 -14.64 -4.47
N ALA A 87 -28.98 -15.41 -4.00
CA ALA A 87 -27.56 -15.08 -4.22
C ALA A 87 -27.19 -15.10 -5.72
N ALA A 88 -27.70 -16.09 -6.47
CA ALA A 88 -27.49 -16.17 -7.92
C ALA A 88 -28.13 -14.99 -8.66
N HIS A 89 -29.33 -14.53 -8.23
CA HIS A 89 -29.98 -13.36 -8.81
C HIS A 89 -29.19 -12.06 -8.52
N LEU A 90 -28.70 -11.86 -7.29
CA LEU A 90 -27.85 -10.71 -6.94
C LEU A 90 -26.53 -10.73 -7.75
N LEU A 91 -25.89 -11.88 -7.93
CA LEU A 91 -24.72 -12.01 -8.81
C LEU A 91 -25.07 -11.69 -10.26
N ALA A 92 -26.21 -12.16 -10.77
CA ALA A 92 -26.67 -11.86 -12.11
C ALA A 92 -26.96 -10.36 -12.31
N PHE A 93 -27.43 -9.67 -11.27
CA PHE A 93 -27.56 -8.21 -11.26
C PHE A 93 -26.18 -7.54 -11.29
N ALA A 94 -25.23 -7.97 -10.44
CA ALA A 94 -23.87 -7.44 -10.39
C ALA A 94 -23.12 -7.64 -11.72
N TRP A 95 -23.37 -8.72 -12.43
CA TRP A 95 -22.76 -8.96 -13.75
C TRP A 95 -23.20 -7.96 -14.83
N ARG A 96 -24.36 -7.36 -14.68
CA ARG A 96 -24.91 -6.34 -15.59
C ARG A 96 -24.57 -4.92 -15.15
N GLY A 97 -24.13 -4.75 -13.91
CA GLY A 97 -23.69 -3.49 -13.33
C GLY A 97 -22.16 -3.34 -13.30
N GLU A 98 -21.72 -2.36 -12.51
CA GLU A 98 -20.32 -2.17 -12.16
C GLU A 98 -20.09 -2.68 -10.73
N PRO A 99 -19.60 -3.93 -10.56
CA PRO A 99 -19.29 -4.50 -9.25
C PRO A 99 -18.01 -3.87 -8.70
N MET A 100 -18.01 -3.57 -7.41
CA MET A 100 -16.90 -2.92 -6.71
C MET A 100 -16.76 -3.44 -5.28
N ASN A 101 -15.59 -3.30 -4.71
CA ASN A 101 -15.35 -3.35 -3.28
C ASN A 101 -15.59 -1.96 -2.69
N LEU A 102 -16.28 -1.89 -1.57
CA LEU A 102 -16.53 -0.68 -0.80
C LEU A 102 -15.70 -0.69 0.49
N SER A 103 -14.79 0.25 0.62
CA SER A 103 -14.10 0.50 1.88
C SER A 103 -15.02 1.32 2.79
N VAL A 104 -15.50 0.69 3.85
CA VAL A 104 -16.52 1.27 4.75
C VAL A 104 -15.92 1.92 6.01
N ARG A 105 -14.60 2.06 6.08
CA ARG A 105 -13.89 2.54 7.26
C ARG A 105 -14.42 3.87 7.79
N THR A 106 -14.73 3.89 9.08
CA THR A 106 -15.04 5.06 9.90
C THR A 106 -13.89 5.35 10.89
N PRO A 107 -13.98 6.34 11.77
CA PRO A 107 -12.97 6.56 12.84
C PRO A 107 -12.91 5.46 13.90
N ALA A 108 -13.53 4.31 13.71
CA ALA A 108 -13.51 3.15 14.60
C ALA A 108 -12.73 1.97 13.99
N ASP A 109 -12.38 0.95 14.78
CA ASP A 109 -11.68 -0.24 14.31
C ASP A 109 -12.55 -1.14 13.44
N ARG A 110 -13.86 -1.06 13.61
CA ARG A 110 -14.90 -1.66 12.78
C ARG A 110 -15.99 -0.64 12.53
N THR A 111 -16.72 -0.75 11.46
CA THR A 111 -17.79 0.17 11.10
C THR A 111 -19.14 -0.42 11.47
N CYS A 112 -19.77 0.14 12.47
CA CYS A 112 -21.14 -0.20 12.84
C CYS A 112 -22.14 0.34 11.81
N PRO A 113 -23.30 -0.30 11.61
CA PRO A 113 -24.33 0.20 10.69
C PRO A 113 -24.71 1.66 10.91
N ALA A 114 -24.86 2.09 12.17
CA ALA A 114 -25.17 3.48 12.50
C ALA A 114 -24.05 4.46 12.09
N ASP A 115 -22.78 4.08 12.27
CA ASP A 115 -21.62 4.88 11.84
C ASP A 115 -21.60 5.03 10.31
N ALA A 116 -21.93 3.95 9.60
CA ALA A 116 -21.98 3.94 8.14
C ALA A 116 -23.08 4.86 7.60
N TRP A 117 -24.28 4.77 8.16
CA TRP A 117 -25.39 5.64 7.78
C TRP A 117 -25.11 7.11 8.08
N LEU A 118 -24.51 7.42 9.22
CA LEU A 118 -24.11 8.78 9.56
C LEU A 118 -22.98 9.29 8.62
N THR A 119 -22.05 8.42 8.24
CA THR A 119 -20.98 8.72 7.28
C THR A 119 -21.59 9.07 5.91
N LEU A 120 -22.55 8.29 5.43
CA LEU A 120 -23.28 8.57 4.20
C LEU A 120 -24.01 9.94 4.26
N GLY A 121 -24.67 10.24 5.38
CA GLY A 121 -25.37 11.52 5.55
C GLY A 121 -24.44 12.74 5.62
N ARG A 122 -23.24 12.56 6.18
CA ARG A 122 -22.25 13.63 6.34
C ARG A 122 -21.32 13.79 5.14
N GLY A 123 -21.16 12.74 4.31
CA GLY A 123 -20.14 12.71 3.26
C GLY A 123 -18.70 12.74 3.78
N LYS A 124 -18.54 12.46 5.08
CA LYS A 124 -17.28 12.41 5.82
C LYS A 124 -17.31 11.24 6.79
N ARG A 125 -16.17 10.65 7.07
CA ARG A 125 -16.08 9.59 8.08
C ARG A 125 -16.60 10.06 9.42
N ALA A 126 -17.61 9.40 9.95
CA ALA A 126 -18.30 9.79 11.16
C ALA A 126 -18.51 8.59 12.09
N ARG A 127 -18.71 8.89 13.39
CA ARG A 127 -19.05 7.91 14.42
C ARG A 127 -20.39 8.32 15.03
N ALA A 128 -21.33 7.39 15.04
CA ALA A 128 -22.65 7.53 15.64
C ALA A 128 -22.75 6.80 16.98
N ILE A 129 -21.86 5.86 17.25
CA ILE A 129 -21.83 5.06 18.47
C ILE A 129 -20.61 5.47 19.29
N GLU A 130 -20.81 5.78 20.56
CA GLU A 130 -19.72 6.02 21.51
C GLU A 130 -18.80 4.78 21.55
N PRO A 131 -17.49 4.95 21.87
CA PRO A 131 -16.52 3.86 21.83
C PRO A 131 -16.92 2.77 22.83
N ALA A 132 -17.78 1.87 22.38
CA ALA A 132 -18.21 0.68 23.08
C ALA A 132 -17.62 -0.56 22.40
N ALA A 133 -17.46 -1.64 23.16
CA ALA A 133 -16.95 -2.90 22.66
C ALA A 133 -17.88 -3.57 21.60
N SER A 134 -19.11 -3.09 21.45
CA SER A 134 -20.11 -3.63 20.52
C SER A 134 -20.84 -2.51 19.78
N CYS A 135 -21.37 -2.82 18.60
CA CYS A 135 -22.23 -1.93 17.81
C CYS A 135 -23.63 -1.71 18.42
N ALA A 136 -23.92 -2.31 19.58
CA ALA A 136 -25.15 -2.14 20.36
C ALA A 136 -25.10 -0.98 21.38
N GLY A 137 -24.01 -0.20 21.41
CA GLY A 137 -23.85 0.96 22.30
C GLY A 137 -24.82 2.10 21.99
N PRO A 138 -24.86 3.14 22.88
CA PRO A 138 -25.70 4.32 22.64
C PRO A 138 -25.32 5.02 21.34
N THR A 139 -26.30 5.38 20.55
CA THR A 139 -26.12 6.15 19.32
C THR A 139 -26.27 7.64 19.58
N THR A 140 -25.60 8.45 18.79
CA THR A 140 -25.89 9.89 18.74
C THR A 140 -27.34 10.12 18.37
N ALA A 141 -27.89 11.25 18.84
CA ALA A 141 -29.22 11.67 18.40
C ALA A 141 -29.25 11.80 16.85
N ILE A 142 -30.35 11.39 16.25
CA ILE A 142 -30.58 11.53 14.82
C ILE A 142 -30.48 13.02 14.46
N PRO A 143 -29.61 13.42 13.51
CA PRO A 143 -29.46 14.83 13.14
C PRO A 143 -30.75 15.36 12.53
N ARG A 144 -31.09 16.61 12.83
CA ARG A 144 -32.24 17.28 12.21
C ARG A 144 -32.01 17.51 10.71
N ASP A 145 -30.80 17.96 10.38
CA ASP A 145 -30.37 18.21 9.00
C ASP A 145 -29.07 17.45 8.74
N THR A 146 -28.93 16.90 7.53
CA THR A 146 -27.70 16.23 7.11
C THR A 146 -27.09 16.96 5.93
N PRO A 147 -25.76 17.01 5.80
CA PRO A 147 -25.07 17.57 4.65
C PRO A 147 -25.55 16.98 3.31
N LEU A 148 -25.86 15.68 3.25
CA LEU A 148 -26.43 15.03 2.08
C LEU A 148 -27.77 15.69 1.67
N ALA A 149 -28.71 15.79 2.60
CA ALA A 149 -30.01 16.38 2.34
C ALA A 149 -29.88 17.86 1.96
N GLY A 150 -29.03 18.62 2.65
CA GLY A 150 -28.72 20.01 2.33
C GLY A 150 -28.13 20.20 0.92
N ALA A 151 -27.19 19.34 0.53
CA ALA A 151 -26.57 19.39 -0.79
C ALA A 151 -27.52 18.94 -1.91
N LEU A 152 -28.45 18.04 -1.67
CA LEU A 152 -29.49 17.67 -2.64
C LEU A 152 -30.47 18.82 -2.88
N GLY A 153 -30.77 19.61 -1.84
CA GLY A 153 -31.69 20.74 -1.94
C GLY A 153 -33.16 20.35 -1.86
N ARG A 154 -34.06 21.34 -1.98
CA ARG A 154 -35.50 21.15 -1.86
C ARG A 154 -36.16 20.54 -3.09
N ASP A 155 -35.48 20.64 -4.23
CA ASP A 155 -36.02 20.18 -5.51
C ASP A 155 -35.87 18.68 -5.71
N VAL A 156 -35.07 18.00 -4.86
CA VAL A 156 -34.86 16.55 -4.88
C VAL A 156 -35.71 15.91 -3.80
N SER A 157 -36.70 15.13 -4.23
CA SER A 157 -37.56 14.39 -3.32
C SER A 157 -36.88 13.12 -2.82
N ILE A 158 -36.88 12.91 -1.48
CA ILE A 158 -36.22 11.77 -0.84
C ILE A 158 -37.27 10.90 -0.13
N ARG A 159 -37.14 9.57 -0.20
CA ARG A 159 -37.85 8.58 0.59
C ARG A 159 -36.87 7.66 1.29
N ALA A 160 -37.21 7.27 2.50
CA ALA A 160 -36.36 6.45 3.37
C ALA A 160 -37.14 5.24 3.89
N VAL A 161 -36.55 4.06 3.82
CA VAL A 161 -37.10 2.81 4.35
C VAL A 161 -36.12 2.21 5.34
N GLY A 162 -36.58 1.99 6.57
CA GLY A 162 -35.76 1.44 7.65
C GLY A 162 -35.05 2.50 8.50
N PRO A 163 -34.78 2.17 9.79
CA PRO A 163 -34.38 3.16 10.80
C PRO A 163 -32.98 3.75 10.59
N GLY A 164 -32.04 2.99 10.02
CA GLY A 164 -30.67 3.46 9.76
C GLY A 164 -30.64 4.64 8.80
N THR A 165 -31.58 4.70 7.86
CA THR A 165 -31.65 5.76 6.84
C THR A 165 -31.85 7.15 7.41
N GLN A 166 -32.45 7.31 8.60
CA GLN A 166 -32.63 8.59 9.28
C GLN A 166 -31.30 9.25 9.67
N LEU A 167 -30.27 8.46 9.93
CA LEU A 167 -28.93 9.00 10.21
C LEU A 167 -28.32 9.63 8.93
N ALA A 168 -28.72 9.17 7.75
CA ALA A 168 -28.27 9.70 6.48
C ALA A 168 -29.13 10.91 6.00
N THR A 169 -30.44 10.88 6.26
CA THR A 169 -31.37 11.85 5.68
C THR A 169 -31.88 12.90 6.68
N GLY A 170 -31.71 12.68 7.99
CA GLY A 170 -32.24 13.57 9.05
C GLY A 170 -33.63 13.19 9.53
N VAL A 171 -34.14 13.94 10.52
CA VAL A 171 -35.47 13.74 11.14
C VAL A 171 -36.55 14.53 10.40
N PRO A 172 -37.79 13.98 10.26
CA PRO A 172 -38.94 14.74 9.80
C PRO A 172 -39.18 16.01 10.65
N GLY A 173 -39.17 17.23 10.03
CA GLY A 173 -39.44 18.50 10.69
C GLY A 173 -38.26 19.47 10.86
N GLY A 174 -37.07 19.16 10.34
CA GLY A 174 -35.94 20.09 10.27
C GLY A 174 -36.24 21.32 9.45
N SER A 175 -35.65 22.48 9.82
CA SER A 175 -36.16 23.82 9.43
C SER A 175 -35.89 24.24 7.98
N GLN A 176 -35.12 23.49 7.19
CA GLN A 176 -34.69 23.95 5.87
C GLN A 176 -34.92 22.97 4.71
N ASN A 177 -34.84 21.69 4.93
CA ASN A 177 -35.10 20.67 3.91
C ASN A 177 -36.09 19.65 4.48
N MET A 178 -37.15 19.38 3.74
CA MET A 178 -38.12 18.38 4.15
C MET A 178 -37.43 17.03 4.31
N PRO A 179 -37.30 16.49 5.53
CA PRO A 179 -36.63 15.22 5.73
C PRO A 179 -37.44 14.13 5.02
N ALA A 180 -36.72 13.11 4.59
CA ALA A 180 -37.32 11.98 3.93
C ALA A 180 -38.33 11.32 4.89
N PRO A 181 -39.63 11.25 4.54
CA PRO A 181 -40.57 10.52 5.37
C PRO A 181 -40.14 9.06 5.41
N LEU A 182 -40.09 8.51 6.62
CA LEU A 182 -39.85 7.11 6.83
C LEU A 182 -41.08 6.33 6.38
N VAL A 183 -40.91 5.44 5.42
CA VAL A 183 -42.01 4.64 4.84
C VAL A 183 -41.85 3.18 5.28
N PRO A 184 -42.93 2.46 5.53
CA PRO A 184 -42.84 1.11 6.07
C PRO A 184 -42.32 0.06 5.08
N SER A 185 -42.42 0.31 3.76
CA SER A 185 -42.02 -0.65 2.75
C SER A 185 -41.38 -0.02 1.51
N VAL A 186 -40.57 -0.83 0.82
CA VAL A 186 -39.96 -0.44 -0.47
C VAL A 186 -41.02 -0.11 -1.51
N ALA A 187 -42.08 -0.90 -1.55
CA ALA A 187 -43.18 -0.72 -2.50
C ALA A 187 -43.88 0.63 -2.34
N GLU A 188 -44.11 1.06 -1.10
CA GLU A 188 -44.71 2.36 -0.79
C GLU A 188 -43.77 3.51 -1.09
N ALA A 189 -42.48 3.34 -0.81
CA ALA A 189 -41.45 4.36 -1.14
C ALA A 189 -41.38 4.61 -2.65
N LEU A 190 -41.47 3.56 -3.46
CA LEU A 190 -41.47 3.67 -4.93
C LEU A 190 -42.79 4.25 -5.50
N ALA A 191 -43.93 4.01 -4.85
CA ALA A 191 -45.22 4.58 -5.26
C ALA A 191 -45.26 6.12 -5.11
N ALA A 192 -44.42 6.68 -4.24
CA ALA A 192 -44.34 8.13 -4.00
C ALA A 192 -43.53 8.92 -5.03
N ASP A 193 -43.01 8.27 -6.06
CA ASP A 193 -42.30 8.88 -7.20
C ASP A 193 -41.11 9.78 -6.82
N ALA A 194 -40.31 9.35 -5.83
CA ALA A 194 -39.18 10.09 -5.34
C ALA A 194 -37.97 10.06 -6.31
N ASP A 195 -37.13 11.11 -6.24
CA ASP A 195 -35.87 11.18 -7.00
C ASP A 195 -34.80 10.29 -6.36
N LEU A 196 -34.80 10.20 -5.03
CA LEU A 196 -33.91 9.35 -4.25
C LEU A 196 -34.72 8.49 -3.29
N THR A 197 -34.56 7.18 -3.41
CA THR A 197 -35.07 6.21 -2.44
C THR A 197 -33.90 5.51 -1.75
N ILE A 198 -33.82 5.58 -0.43
CA ILE A 198 -32.79 4.92 0.37
C ILE A 198 -33.45 3.84 1.23
N VAL A 199 -32.95 2.62 1.12
CA VAL A 199 -33.51 1.44 1.77
C VAL A 199 -32.47 0.77 2.66
N ASP A 200 -32.76 0.62 3.94
CA ASP A 200 -32.01 -0.19 4.87
C ASP A 200 -32.59 -1.60 4.94
N THR A 201 -31.93 -2.57 4.30
CA THR A 201 -32.35 -3.99 4.30
C THR A 201 -31.72 -4.79 5.44
N ALA A 202 -30.75 -4.20 6.17
CA ALA A 202 -30.01 -4.89 7.25
C ALA A 202 -30.84 -5.12 8.53
N ARG A 203 -32.01 -4.55 8.62
CA ARG A 203 -32.84 -4.34 9.81
C ARG A 203 -33.10 -5.53 10.73
N ALA A 204 -32.99 -6.75 10.27
CA ALA A 204 -33.33 -7.92 11.09
C ALA A 204 -32.48 -9.16 10.76
N ALA A 205 -31.45 -9.03 9.94
CA ALA A 205 -30.76 -10.20 9.44
C ALA A 205 -29.61 -10.59 10.40
N SER A 206 -29.78 -11.71 11.05
CA SER A 206 -28.76 -12.31 11.91
C SER A 206 -27.79 -13.23 11.17
N THR A 207 -28.03 -13.57 9.92
CA THR A 207 -27.22 -14.48 9.12
C THR A 207 -27.08 -13.97 7.68
N ASP A 208 -25.98 -14.33 7.00
CA ASP A 208 -25.75 -13.96 5.59
C ASP A 208 -26.89 -14.41 4.69
N ALA A 209 -27.44 -15.60 4.93
CA ALA A 209 -28.57 -16.12 4.18
C ALA A 209 -29.80 -15.19 4.26
N LYS A 210 -30.12 -14.68 5.43
CA LYS A 210 -31.23 -13.73 5.62
C LYS A 210 -30.94 -12.38 5.00
N ARG A 211 -29.70 -11.88 5.14
CA ARG A 211 -29.27 -10.62 4.51
C ARG A 211 -29.43 -10.70 2.99
N ILE A 212 -28.95 -11.79 2.40
CA ILE A 212 -29.06 -12.05 0.96
C ILE A 212 -30.52 -12.12 0.52
N ALA A 213 -31.36 -12.88 1.22
CA ALA A 213 -32.77 -13.01 0.90
C ALA A 213 -33.51 -11.66 0.99
N THR A 214 -33.34 -10.91 2.08
CA THR A 214 -33.97 -9.59 2.26
C THR A 214 -33.50 -8.57 1.21
N LEU A 215 -32.22 -8.58 0.86
CA LEU A 215 -31.67 -7.72 -0.19
C LEU A 215 -32.22 -8.09 -1.56
N ASP A 216 -32.35 -9.39 -1.85
CA ASP A 216 -32.92 -9.89 -3.10
C ASP A 216 -34.40 -9.54 -3.25
N ASP A 217 -35.18 -9.70 -2.18
CA ASP A 217 -36.62 -9.33 -2.17
C ASP A 217 -36.81 -7.82 -2.41
N ALA A 218 -35.95 -7.00 -1.79
CA ALA A 218 -35.94 -5.56 -2.03
C ALA A 218 -35.56 -5.24 -3.49
N LEU A 219 -34.55 -5.92 -4.04
CA LEU A 219 -34.13 -5.74 -5.43
C LEU A 219 -35.23 -6.12 -6.41
N ARG A 220 -35.91 -7.28 -6.21
CA ARG A 220 -37.03 -7.71 -7.02
C ARG A 220 -38.17 -6.67 -6.99
N THR A 221 -38.51 -6.18 -5.80
CA THR A 221 -39.53 -5.14 -5.64
C THR A 221 -39.17 -3.87 -6.43
N VAL A 222 -37.91 -3.47 -6.39
CA VAL A 222 -37.42 -2.29 -7.17
C VAL A 222 -37.49 -2.58 -8.68
N GLN A 223 -37.07 -3.77 -9.12
CA GLN A 223 -37.10 -4.14 -10.55
C GLN A 223 -38.52 -4.19 -11.12
N GLU A 224 -39.51 -4.62 -10.31
CA GLU A 224 -40.91 -4.74 -10.70
C GLU A 224 -41.65 -3.39 -10.67
N ARG A 225 -41.34 -2.50 -9.70
CA ARG A 225 -42.16 -1.34 -9.41
C ARG A 225 -41.49 0.02 -9.68
N ALA A 226 -40.15 0.07 -9.83
CA ALA A 226 -39.48 1.31 -10.12
C ALA A 226 -39.73 1.78 -11.55
N ARG A 227 -39.69 3.08 -11.76
CA ARG A 227 -39.82 3.69 -13.09
C ARG A 227 -38.73 3.17 -14.04
N PRO A 228 -39.05 3.03 -15.33
CA PRO A 228 -38.03 2.75 -16.35
C PRO A 228 -36.89 3.78 -16.28
N GLY A 229 -35.66 3.29 -16.37
CA GLY A 229 -34.47 4.16 -16.28
C GLY A 229 -33.99 4.46 -14.86
N THR A 230 -34.65 3.94 -13.82
CA THR A 230 -34.17 4.06 -12.43
C THR A 230 -32.77 3.44 -12.28
N ARG A 231 -31.87 4.20 -11.66
CA ARG A 231 -30.50 3.77 -11.35
C ARG A 231 -30.47 3.09 -10.00
N ILE A 232 -30.08 1.84 -9.96
CA ILE A 232 -30.06 1.02 -8.73
C ILE A 232 -28.61 0.90 -8.25
N ILE A 233 -28.37 1.29 -7.01
CA ILE A 233 -27.10 1.10 -6.29
C ILE A 233 -27.36 0.07 -5.18
N ILE A 234 -26.53 -0.96 -5.10
CA ILE A 234 -26.50 -1.90 -3.99
C ILE A 234 -25.19 -1.67 -3.23
N ALA A 235 -25.25 -1.60 -1.89
CA ALA A 235 -24.04 -1.42 -1.10
C ALA A 235 -24.17 -2.07 0.29
N SER A 236 -23.14 -2.82 0.69
CA SER A 236 -22.97 -3.26 2.07
C SER A 236 -22.16 -2.19 2.81
N LEU A 237 -22.80 -1.47 3.74
CA LEU A 237 -22.28 -0.24 4.31
C LEU A 237 -21.43 -0.43 5.60
N ALA A 238 -21.54 -1.58 6.28
CA ALA A 238 -20.88 -1.84 7.55
C ALA A 238 -20.13 -3.17 7.55
N ASP A 239 -19.11 -3.28 8.40
CA ASP A 239 -18.21 -4.43 8.53
C ASP A 239 -17.96 -4.84 9.99
N ASP A 240 -18.94 -4.62 10.84
CA ASP A 240 -18.83 -4.83 12.31
C ASP A 240 -18.59 -6.29 12.71
N GLU A 241 -19.02 -7.26 11.91
CA GLU A 241 -18.77 -8.69 12.17
C GLU A 241 -17.37 -9.13 11.71
N ALA A 242 -16.92 -8.65 10.54
CA ALA A 242 -15.63 -9.00 9.98
C ALA A 242 -15.03 -7.82 9.19
N PRO A 243 -14.14 -7.01 9.81
CA PRO A 243 -13.56 -5.84 9.16
C PRO A 243 -12.95 -6.15 7.80
N GLY A 244 -13.33 -5.38 6.78
CA GLY A 244 -12.81 -5.52 5.42
C GLY A 244 -13.69 -4.89 4.36
N PRO A 245 -13.20 -4.85 3.10
CA PRO A 245 -13.97 -4.34 2.00
C PRO A 245 -15.29 -5.09 1.83
N GLN A 246 -16.35 -4.35 1.66
CA GLN A 246 -17.72 -4.82 1.49
C GLN A 246 -18.10 -4.83 0.00
N MET A 247 -19.17 -5.54 -0.37
CA MET A 247 -19.65 -5.51 -1.75
C MET A 247 -20.41 -4.22 -2.08
N ALA A 248 -20.27 -3.74 -3.29
CA ALA A 248 -21.13 -2.72 -3.89
C ALA A 248 -21.36 -3.00 -5.38
N VAL A 249 -22.53 -2.62 -5.86
CA VAL A 249 -22.89 -2.67 -7.29
C VAL A 249 -23.41 -1.30 -7.68
N LEU A 250 -22.79 -0.68 -8.67
CA LEU A 250 -23.23 0.58 -9.26
C LEU A 250 -23.93 0.33 -10.61
N PRO A 251 -24.73 1.28 -11.11
CA PRO A 251 -25.35 1.16 -12.43
C PRO A 251 -24.32 0.94 -13.54
N ALA A 252 -24.67 0.10 -14.52
CA ALA A 252 -23.81 -0.13 -15.68
C ALA A 252 -23.47 1.16 -16.43
N GLY A 253 -22.20 1.34 -16.76
CA GLY A 253 -21.71 2.57 -17.38
C GLY A 253 -21.34 3.68 -16.39
N THR A 254 -21.32 3.38 -15.08
CA THR A 254 -20.69 4.25 -14.09
C THR A 254 -19.21 4.44 -14.43
N ARG A 255 -18.72 5.67 -14.33
CA ARG A 255 -17.35 6.06 -14.69
C ARG A 255 -16.70 6.88 -13.59
N SER A 256 -15.38 6.97 -13.63
CA SER A 256 -14.59 7.91 -12.87
C SER A 256 -13.69 8.72 -13.81
N ALA A 257 -13.05 9.77 -13.30
CA ALA A 257 -12.07 10.54 -14.07
C ALA A 257 -10.84 9.70 -14.45
N ARG A 258 -10.52 8.66 -13.66
CA ARG A 258 -9.39 7.74 -13.91
C ARG A 258 -9.70 6.63 -14.91
N GLY A 259 -10.97 6.46 -15.31
CA GLY A 259 -11.38 5.44 -16.26
C GLY A 259 -11.47 4.04 -15.64
N THR A 260 -11.12 3.03 -16.42
CA THR A 260 -11.19 1.62 -16.03
C THR A 260 -9.85 0.92 -16.21
N SER A 261 -9.58 -0.05 -15.36
CA SER A 261 -8.44 -0.98 -15.48
C SER A 261 -8.94 -2.40 -15.27
N GLU A 262 -8.53 -3.31 -16.15
CA GLU A 262 -8.92 -4.73 -16.10
C GLU A 262 -10.45 -4.94 -16.05
N GLY A 263 -11.19 -4.03 -16.68
CA GLY A 263 -12.66 -4.07 -16.72
C GLY A 263 -13.35 -3.67 -15.41
N LEU A 264 -12.62 -3.08 -14.47
CA LEU A 264 -13.14 -2.49 -13.23
C LEU A 264 -12.93 -0.99 -13.24
N VAL A 265 -13.89 -0.23 -12.71
CA VAL A 265 -13.78 1.22 -12.54
C VAL A 265 -12.67 1.51 -11.52
N VAL A 266 -11.80 2.46 -11.81
CA VAL A 266 -10.75 2.92 -10.88
C VAL A 266 -11.30 4.07 -10.06
N GLY A 267 -11.47 3.89 -8.75
CA GLY A 267 -11.99 4.95 -7.87
C GLY A 267 -11.06 6.15 -7.83
N ASP A 268 -11.60 7.38 -8.00
CA ASP A 268 -10.80 8.60 -7.97
C ASP A 268 -10.20 8.89 -6.59
N SER A 269 -10.87 8.46 -5.52
CA SER A 269 -10.41 8.59 -4.13
C SER A 269 -9.41 7.50 -3.71
N THR A 270 -9.42 6.34 -4.39
CA THR A 270 -8.62 5.18 -4.01
C THR A 270 -7.47 4.91 -4.96
N HIS A 271 -7.59 5.32 -6.23
CA HIS A 271 -6.69 4.98 -7.34
C HIS A 271 -6.53 3.45 -7.57
N GLN A 272 -7.44 2.65 -7.01
CA GLN A 272 -7.40 1.19 -7.09
C GLN A 272 -8.56 0.67 -7.96
N PRO A 273 -8.29 -0.27 -8.89
CA PRO A 273 -9.34 -0.89 -9.70
C PRO A 273 -10.36 -1.62 -8.82
N GLY A 274 -11.63 -1.33 -9.04
CA GLY A 274 -12.73 -1.98 -8.33
C GLY A 274 -12.85 -1.63 -6.84
N LEU A 275 -12.19 -0.58 -6.35
CA LEU A 275 -12.31 -0.13 -4.97
C LEU A 275 -12.80 1.33 -4.90
N VAL A 276 -13.82 1.56 -4.08
CA VAL A 276 -14.34 2.89 -3.75
C VAL A 276 -14.50 3.05 -2.24
N GLN A 277 -14.63 4.27 -1.76
CA GLN A 277 -14.90 4.55 -0.35
C GLN A 277 -16.39 4.80 -0.10
N LEU A 278 -16.86 4.50 1.11
CA LEU A 278 -18.22 4.84 1.54
C LEU A 278 -18.50 6.35 1.39
N THR A 279 -17.50 7.18 1.66
CA THR A 279 -17.59 8.64 1.50
C THR A 279 -17.78 9.09 0.05
N ASP A 280 -17.47 8.26 -0.95
CA ASP A 280 -17.66 8.58 -2.37
C ASP A 280 -19.14 8.50 -2.79
N LEU A 281 -19.95 7.73 -2.06
CA LEU A 281 -21.37 7.58 -2.38
C LEU A 281 -22.15 8.90 -2.23
N THR A 282 -21.84 9.70 -1.21
CA THR A 282 -22.51 10.98 -0.96
C THR A 282 -22.33 11.97 -2.11
N PRO A 283 -21.11 12.35 -2.52
CA PRO A 283 -20.93 13.24 -3.66
C PRO A 283 -21.40 12.62 -4.98
N THR A 284 -21.40 11.28 -5.10
CA THR A 284 -21.97 10.59 -6.26
C THR A 284 -23.48 10.80 -6.36
N LEU A 285 -24.21 10.67 -5.27
CA LEU A 285 -25.65 10.91 -5.22
C LEU A 285 -25.97 12.39 -5.48
N VAL A 286 -25.24 13.31 -4.87
CA VAL A 286 -25.43 14.76 -5.07
C VAL A 286 -25.14 15.17 -6.52
N SER A 287 -24.05 14.69 -7.10
CA SER A 287 -23.70 14.95 -8.50
C SER A 287 -24.75 14.38 -9.46
N ALA A 288 -25.26 13.18 -9.18
CA ALA A 288 -26.22 12.50 -10.04
C ALA A 288 -27.63 13.12 -10.01
N LEU A 289 -28.06 13.71 -8.89
CA LEU A 289 -29.41 14.20 -8.68
C LEU A 289 -29.53 15.73 -8.71
N ALA A 290 -28.53 16.42 -8.15
CA ALA A 290 -28.51 17.89 -8.09
C ALA A 290 -27.53 18.53 -9.09
N GLY A 291 -26.76 17.75 -9.84
CA GLY A 291 -25.83 18.24 -10.86
C GLY A 291 -24.68 19.10 -10.33
N ARG A 292 -24.42 19.09 -9.03
CA ARG A 292 -23.40 19.93 -8.37
C ARG A 292 -22.39 19.10 -7.59
N ARG A 293 -21.24 19.73 -7.34
CA ARG A 293 -20.19 19.19 -6.47
C ARG A 293 -20.13 20.07 -5.23
N ASP A 294 -20.06 19.47 -4.07
CA ASP A 294 -19.86 20.16 -2.80
C ASP A 294 -18.46 19.84 -2.26
N PRO A 295 -17.57 20.82 -2.15
CA PRO A 295 -16.22 20.60 -1.64
C PRO A 295 -16.19 20.24 -0.14
N ALA A 296 -17.32 20.33 0.55
CA ALA A 296 -17.43 19.93 1.95
C ALA A 296 -17.36 18.40 2.15
N PHE A 297 -17.51 17.59 1.10
CA PHE A 297 -17.41 16.13 1.19
C PHE A 297 -15.96 15.64 1.00
N ASP A 298 -15.56 14.65 1.79
CA ASP A 298 -14.20 14.07 1.72
C ASP A 298 -14.04 13.09 0.54
N GLY A 299 -15.15 12.56 0.00
CA GLY A 299 -15.16 11.59 -1.11
C GLY A 299 -15.09 12.23 -2.48
N GLN A 300 -14.86 11.40 -3.49
CA GLN A 300 -14.87 11.79 -4.90
C GLN A 300 -16.09 11.20 -5.62
N ALA A 301 -16.81 12.04 -6.37
CA ALA A 301 -18.00 11.62 -7.07
C ALA A 301 -17.69 10.72 -8.26
N LEU A 302 -18.35 9.58 -8.34
CA LEU A 302 -18.44 8.77 -9.54
C LEU A 302 -19.54 9.33 -10.45
N VAL A 303 -19.36 9.25 -11.76
CA VAL A 303 -20.35 9.69 -12.74
C VAL A 303 -21.29 8.54 -13.04
N LEU A 304 -22.51 8.63 -12.55
CA LEU A 304 -23.55 7.66 -12.88
C LEU A 304 -24.08 7.91 -14.31
N PRO A 305 -24.52 6.87 -15.02
CA PRO A 305 -25.18 7.03 -16.32
C PRO A 305 -26.46 7.84 -16.19
N GLN A 306 -26.89 8.50 -17.27
CA GLN A 306 -28.11 9.34 -17.27
C GLN A 306 -29.38 8.49 -17.05
N THR A 307 -29.36 7.22 -17.44
CA THR A 307 -30.46 6.28 -17.26
C THR A 307 -29.91 4.93 -16.81
N GLY A 308 -30.69 4.21 -15.98
CA GLY A 308 -30.37 2.84 -15.54
C GLY A 308 -30.59 1.81 -16.66
N ARG A 309 -29.87 1.96 -17.78
CA ARG A 309 -29.86 0.90 -18.80
C ARG A 309 -29.14 -0.33 -18.27
N ALA A 310 -29.72 -1.50 -18.52
CA ALA A 310 -28.98 -2.75 -18.31
C ALA A 310 -27.74 -2.72 -19.19
N GLY A 311 -26.58 -2.91 -18.58
CA GLY A 311 -25.31 -2.98 -19.32
C GLY A 311 -25.34 -4.08 -20.37
N VAL A 312 -24.59 -3.90 -21.45
CA VAL A 312 -24.36 -4.95 -22.42
C VAL A 312 -23.72 -6.14 -21.71
N ALA A 313 -24.30 -7.31 -21.95
CA ALA A 313 -23.81 -8.53 -21.33
C ALA A 313 -22.36 -8.83 -21.76
N THR A 314 -21.40 -8.54 -20.90
CA THR A 314 -20.01 -9.00 -21.05
C THR A 314 -19.96 -10.54 -21.09
N ALA A 315 -18.95 -11.15 -21.68
CA ALA A 315 -18.82 -12.61 -21.71
C ALA A 315 -18.80 -13.18 -20.27
N ARG A 316 -19.42 -14.34 -20.05
CA ARG A 316 -19.56 -14.97 -18.72
C ARG A 316 -18.20 -15.10 -18.02
N ALA A 317 -17.17 -15.54 -18.73
CA ALA A 317 -15.83 -15.69 -18.20
C ALA A 317 -15.26 -14.36 -17.63
N THR A 318 -15.48 -13.24 -18.33
CA THR A 318 -15.04 -11.91 -17.86
C THR A 318 -15.78 -11.45 -16.61
N ARG A 319 -17.08 -11.79 -16.49
CA ARG A 319 -17.92 -11.44 -15.32
C ARG A 319 -17.46 -12.17 -14.07
N ASP A 320 -17.29 -13.50 -14.22
CA ASP A 320 -16.82 -14.35 -13.13
C ASP A 320 -15.40 -13.96 -12.71
N ALA A 321 -14.53 -13.56 -13.64
CA ALA A 321 -13.20 -13.05 -13.35
C ALA A 321 -13.24 -11.75 -12.54
N ARG A 322 -14.11 -10.78 -12.88
CA ARG A 322 -14.27 -9.51 -12.15
C ARG A 322 -14.69 -9.77 -10.69
N ILE A 323 -15.75 -10.56 -10.47
CA ILE A 323 -16.23 -10.88 -9.11
C ILE A 323 -15.19 -11.70 -8.34
N SER A 324 -14.52 -12.66 -9.00
CA SER A 324 -13.47 -13.46 -8.37
C SER A 324 -12.29 -12.60 -7.92
N ARG A 325 -11.90 -11.63 -8.73
CA ARG A 325 -10.85 -10.67 -8.38
C ARG A 325 -11.26 -9.82 -7.19
N LEU A 326 -12.47 -9.24 -7.18
CA LEU A 326 -12.94 -8.43 -6.05
C LEU A 326 -12.99 -9.23 -4.74
N ALA A 327 -13.43 -10.50 -4.81
CA ALA A 327 -13.40 -11.40 -3.65
C ALA A 327 -11.96 -11.69 -3.18
N ASP A 328 -11.03 -11.88 -4.11
CA ASP A 328 -9.62 -12.12 -3.80
C ASP A 328 -8.94 -10.87 -3.22
N ASP A 329 -9.21 -9.68 -3.75
CA ASP A 329 -8.69 -8.41 -3.25
C ASP A 329 -9.20 -8.14 -1.81
N ALA A 330 -10.46 -8.46 -1.52
CA ALA A 330 -11.02 -8.36 -0.17
C ALA A 330 -10.36 -9.38 0.80
N LEU A 331 -10.12 -10.62 0.34
CA LEU A 331 -9.39 -11.63 1.12
C LEU A 331 -7.95 -11.18 1.39
N HIS A 332 -7.27 -10.65 0.38
CA HIS A 332 -5.90 -10.11 0.50
C HIS A 332 -5.84 -9.00 1.55
N ALA A 333 -6.76 -8.04 1.50
CA ALA A 333 -6.84 -6.95 2.46
C ALA A 333 -6.98 -7.46 3.92
N ARG A 334 -7.87 -8.44 4.14
CA ARG A 334 -8.09 -9.06 5.46
C ARG A 334 -6.87 -9.87 5.93
N ALA A 335 -6.26 -10.67 5.04
CA ALA A 335 -5.06 -11.44 5.36
C ALA A 335 -3.88 -10.55 5.71
N SER A 336 -3.70 -9.47 4.96
CA SER A 336 -2.69 -8.46 5.23
C SER A 336 -2.91 -7.79 6.58
N GLN A 337 -4.13 -7.35 6.89
CA GLN A 337 -4.47 -6.75 8.17
C GLN A 337 -4.17 -7.69 9.35
N ALA A 338 -4.54 -8.97 9.23
CA ALA A 338 -4.24 -9.98 10.25
C ALA A 338 -2.72 -10.20 10.43
N THR A 339 -1.93 -9.93 9.40
CA THR A 339 -0.47 -10.11 9.40
C THR A 339 0.26 -8.88 9.94
N VAL A 340 -0.27 -7.66 9.80
CA VAL A 340 0.36 -6.39 10.20
C VAL A 340 0.85 -6.43 11.65
N MET A 341 -0.01 -6.78 12.58
CA MET A 341 0.34 -6.81 14.01
C MET A 341 1.46 -7.80 14.31
N ARG A 342 1.40 -9.00 13.69
CA ARG A 342 2.41 -10.06 13.86
C ARG A 342 3.74 -9.67 13.23
N ALA A 343 3.72 -9.14 12.00
CA ALA A 343 4.91 -8.69 11.30
C ALA A 343 5.58 -7.52 12.02
N SER A 344 4.82 -6.54 12.47
CA SER A 344 5.33 -5.37 13.19
C SER A 344 5.92 -5.77 14.55
N ALA A 345 5.25 -6.62 15.33
CA ALA A 345 5.75 -7.12 16.60
C ALA A 345 7.05 -7.93 16.42
N LEU A 346 7.10 -8.78 15.39
CA LEU A 346 8.30 -9.55 15.05
C LEU A 346 9.48 -8.64 14.69
N LEU A 347 9.27 -7.69 13.77
CA LEU A 347 10.31 -6.75 13.35
C LEU A 347 10.82 -5.92 14.52
N MET A 348 9.92 -5.41 15.37
CA MET A 348 10.29 -4.64 16.56
C MET A 348 11.07 -5.51 17.56
N GLY A 349 10.62 -6.73 17.83
CA GLY A 349 11.31 -7.67 18.71
C GLY A 349 12.71 -8.01 18.20
N LEU A 350 12.84 -8.28 16.91
CA LEU A 350 14.14 -8.53 16.28
C LEU A 350 15.06 -7.31 16.33
N ALA A 351 14.55 -6.10 16.11
CA ALA A 351 15.32 -4.87 16.21
C ALA A 351 15.84 -4.63 17.64
N VAL A 352 14.98 -4.77 18.65
CA VAL A 352 15.36 -4.65 20.06
C VAL A 352 16.41 -5.71 20.43
N THR A 353 16.21 -6.97 20.03
CA THR A 353 17.16 -8.05 20.26
C THR A 353 18.52 -7.74 19.64
N LEU A 354 18.54 -7.24 18.41
CA LEU A 354 19.76 -6.82 17.71
C LEU A 354 20.48 -5.69 18.45
N LEU A 355 19.76 -4.68 18.95
CA LEU A 355 20.32 -3.58 19.74
C LEU A 355 20.96 -4.09 21.04
N VAL A 356 20.30 -5.00 21.76
CA VAL A 356 20.86 -5.64 22.96
C VAL A 356 22.12 -6.41 22.62
N TRP A 357 22.11 -7.21 21.55
CA TRP A 357 23.30 -7.95 21.12
C TRP A 357 24.44 -7.03 20.69
N ALA A 358 24.14 -5.93 20.02
CA ALA A 358 25.12 -4.91 19.67
C ALA A 358 25.78 -4.30 20.92
N ALA A 359 24.96 -3.95 21.93
CA ALA A 359 25.47 -3.42 23.20
C ALA A 359 26.37 -4.45 23.94
N VAL A 360 25.98 -5.72 23.97
CA VAL A 360 26.78 -6.82 24.53
C VAL A 360 28.09 -7.00 23.77
N ALA A 361 28.04 -6.96 22.42
CA ALA A 361 29.22 -7.07 21.57
C ALA A 361 30.23 -5.92 21.81
N LEU A 362 29.73 -4.71 22.08
CA LEU A 362 30.57 -3.55 22.39
C LEU A 362 31.26 -3.69 23.76
N ARG A 363 30.58 -4.31 24.73
CA ARG A 363 31.08 -4.49 26.11
C ARG A 363 31.91 -5.77 26.32
N ALA A 364 32.02 -6.63 25.31
CA ALA A 364 32.74 -7.90 25.45
C ALA A 364 34.23 -7.68 25.82
N PRO A 365 34.75 -8.30 26.91
CA PRO A 365 36.09 -8.00 27.43
C PRO A 365 37.23 -8.55 26.55
N LYS A 366 37.03 -9.73 25.94
CA LYS A 366 38.05 -10.36 25.09
C LYS A 366 37.95 -9.87 23.65
N ALA A 367 39.07 -9.39 23.07
CA ALA A 367 39.12 -8.86 21.70
C ALA A 367 38.64 -9.84 20.63
N SER A 368 39.00 -11.13 20.73
CA SER A 368 38.56 -12.15 19.80
C SER A 368 37.02 -12.34 19.83
N ARG A 369 36.45 -12.44 21.03
CA ARG A 369 34.99 -12.57 21.23
C ARG A 369 34.26 -11.35 20.70
N ARG A 370 34.79 -10.13 20.94
CA ARG A 370 34.25 -8.89 20.41
C ARG A 370 34.20 -8.88 18.89
N THR A 371 35.25 -9.36 18.22
CA THR A 371 35.32 -9.43 16.76
C THR A 371 34.27 -10.39 16.18
N VAL A 372 34.13 -11.57 16.77
CA VAL A 372 33.12 -12.56 16.33
C VAL A 372 31.70 -12.03 16.53
N LEU A 373 31.40 -11.49 17.72
CA LEU A 373 30.08 -10.93 18.03
C LEU A 373 29.74 -9.76 17.10
N ARG A 374 30.69 -8.84 16.83
CA ARG A 374 30.48 -7.74 15.89
C ARG A 374 30.18 -8.23 14.48
N ARG A 375 30.87 -9.25 13.99
CA ARG A 375 30.59 -9.86 12.68
C ARG A 375 29.20 -10.46 12.65
N LEU A 376 28.82 -11.23 13.68
CA LEU A 376 27.50 -11.82 13.78
C LEU A 376 26.40 -10.75 13.78
N VAL A 377 26.52 -9.75 14.65
CA VAL A 377 25.57 -8.62 14.74
C VAL A 377 25.46 -7.90 13.39
N THR A 378 26.58 -7.66 12.71
CA THR A 378 26.57 -7.03 11.39
C THR A 378 25.80 -7.83 10.35
N TRP A 379 26.03 -9.16 10.28
CA TRP A 379 25.33 -9.99 9.29
C TRP A 379 23.84 -10.16 9.63
N VAL A 380 23.49 -10.26 10.90
CA VAL A 380 22.09 -10.27 11.33
C VAL A 380 21.41 -8.93 10.99
N ALA A 381 22.10 -7.79 11.23
CA ALA A 381 21.58 -6.47 10.87
C ALA A 381 21.37 -6.34 9.35
N VAL A 382 22.32 -6.82 8.54
CA VAL A 382 22.19 -6.82 7.07
C VAL A 382 21.02 -7.69 6.63
N TYR A 383 20.84 -8.86 7.23
CA TYR A 383 19.71 -9.73 6.95
C TYR A 383 18.37 -9.08 7.31
N LEU A 384 18.25 -8.51 8.50
CA LEU A 384 17.03 -7.82 8.95
C LEU A 384 16.71 -6.59 8.09
N SER A 385 17.74 -5.89 7.59
CA SER A 385 17.55 -4.77 6.65
C SER A 385 16.96 -5.22 5.31
N GLY A 386 17.11 -6.48 4.93
CA GLY A 386 16.50 -7.04 3.72
C GLY A 386 14.99 -7.34 3.86
N LEU A 387 14.47 -7.49 5.09
CA LEU A 387 13.08 -7.87 5.34
C LEU A 387 12.04 -6.89 4.78
N PRO A 388 12.19 -5.56 4.87
CA PRO A 388 11.21 -4.64 4.29
C PRO A 388 11.04 -4.80 2.78
N THR A 389 12.15 -4.93 2.04
CA THR A 389 12.11 -5.25 0.60
C THR A 389 11.50 -6.63 0.34
N ALA A 390 11.89 -7.63 1.13
CA ALA A 390 11.38 -8.97 0.99
C ALA A 390 9.87 -9.06 1.23
N LEU A 391 9.34 -8.39 2.27
CA LEU A 391 7.91 -8.31 2.54
C LEU A 391 7.15 -7.62 1.41
N LEU A 392 7.72 -6.59 0.78
CA LEU A 392 7.13 -5.98 -0.42
C LEU A 392 7.05 -7.00 -1.56
N LEU A 393 8.15 -7.67 -1.87
CA LEU A 393 8.24 -8.61 -3.00
C LEU A 393 7.40 -9.88 -2.81
N VAL A 394 7.19 -10.35 -1.58
CA VAL A 394 6.31 -11.50 -1.30
C VAL A 394 4.87 -11.22 -1.75
N ASN A 395 4.46 -9.96 -1.79
CA ASN A 395 3.13 -9.58 -2.28
C ASN A 395 2.90 -9.85 -3.79
N ALA A 396 3.95 -10.16 -4.53
CA ALA A 396 3.83 -10.65 -5.91
C ALA A 396 3.29 -12.09 -5.99
N ALA A 397 3.29 -12.85 -4.89
CA ALA A 397 2.76 -14.21 -4.81
C ALA A 397 1.47 -14.23 -3.97
N PRO A 398 0.46 -15.03 -4.33
CA PRO A 398 -0.84 -15.04 -3.66
C PRO A 398 -0.82 -15.79 -2.31
N TRP A 399 0.06 -15.39 -1.39
CA TRP A 399 0.24 -16.00 -0.06
C TRP A 399 -1.05 -15.96 0.79
N TRP A 400 -1.92 -14.97 0.58
CA TRP A 400 -3.17 -14.78 1.32
C TRP A 400 -4.22 -15.86 1.05
N ARG A 401 -4.08 -16.60 -0.05
CA ARG A 401 -4.98 -17.70 -0.42
C ARG A 401 -4.69 -18.98 0.36
N VAL A 402 -3.53 -19.08 1.02
CA VAL A 402 -3.12 -20.32 1.71
C VAL A 402 -4.05 -20.62 2.88
N GLY A 403 -4.77 -21.74 2.76
CA GLY A 403 -5.72 -22.21 3.78
C GLY A 403 -6.95 -21.31 3.96
N ALA A 404 -7.19 -20.34 3.08
CA ALA A 404 -8.38 -19.50 3.13
C ALA A 404 -9.66 -20.31 2.92
N ARG A 405 -10.74 -19.95 3.62
CA ARG A 405 -12.05 -20.58 3.50
C ARG A 405 -13.13 -19.48 3.49
N ALA A 406 -14.09 -19.60 2.58
CA ALA A 406 -15.25 -18.71 2.51
C ALA A 406 -14.91 -17.22 2.66
N GLY A 407 -13.89 -16.75 1.96
CA GLY A 407 -13.45 -15.34 2.03
C GLY A 407 -12.74 -14.93 3.32
N SER A 408 -12.54 -15.85 4.28
CA SER A 408 -11.81 -15.60 5.52
C SER A 408 -10.36 -16.05 5.43
N PRO A 409 -9.39 -15.20 5.84
CA PRO A 409 -7.99 -15.56 5.80
C PRO A 409 -7.64 -16.61 6.86
N SER A 410 -6.73 -17.52 6.53
CA SER A 410 -6.21 -18.50 7.47
C SER A 410 -5.02 -17.93 8.26
N GLY A 411 -4.82 -18.42 9.49
CA GLY A 411 -3.61 -18.14 10.26
C GLY A 411 -2.32 -18.62 9.57
N TRP A 412 -2.40 -19.66 8.74
CA TRP A 412 -1.29 -20.17 7.95
C TRP A 412 -0.79 -19.18 6.89
N ALA A 413 -1.69 -18.35 6.34
CA ALA A 413 -1.32 -17.33 5.36
C ALA A 413 -0.24 -16.39 5.92
N SER A 414 -0.41 -15.90 7.15
CA SER A 414 0.59 -15.04 7.81
C SER A 414 1.94 -15.73 8.01
N LEU A 415 1.93 -17.03 8.38
CA LEU A 415 3.17 -17.79 8.57
C LEU A 415 3.90 -17.99 7.24
N VAL A 416 3.17 -18.31 6.17
CA VAL A 416 3.73 -18.44 4.83
C VAL A 416 4.31 -17.10 4.34
N ALA A 417 3.63 -15.98 4.56
CA ALA A 417 4.14 -14.67 4.20
C ALA A 417 5.46 -14.35 4.92
N VAL A 418 5.54 -14.60 6.24
CA VAL A 418 6.75 -14.35 7.03
C VAL A 418 7.89 -15.30 6.61
N ALA A 419 7.61 -16.59 6.40
CA ALA A 419 8.61 -17.55 5.96
C ALA A 419 9.14 -17.23 4.55
N ALA A 420 8.24 -16.86 3.62
CA ALA A 420 8.64 -16.44 2.29
C ALA A 420 9.49 -15.16 2.33
N ALA A 421 9.11 -14.17 3.15
CA ALA A 421 9.91 -12.96 3.34
C ALA A 421 11.31 -13.26 3.91
N ALA A 422 11.41 -14.20 4.85
CA ALA A 422 12.69 -14.63 5.38
C ALA A 422 13.59 -15.26 4.29
N LEU A 423 13.03 -16.10 3.42
CA LEU A 423 13.77 -16.70 2.31
C LEU A 423 14.18 -15.67 1.25
N VAL A 424 13.27 -14.76 0.88
CA VAL A 424 13.56 -13.69 -0.08
C VAL A 424 14.64 -12.76 0.49
N ALA A 425 14.58 -12.38 1.77
CA ALA A 425 15.61 -11.59 2.43
C ALA A 425 17.00 -12.27 2.39
N ALA A 426 17.06 -13.58 2.66
CA ALA A 426 18.29 -14.35 2.51
C ALA A 426 18.82 -14.32 1.07
N GLY A 427 17.94 -14.43 0.08
CA GLY A 427 18.27 -14.31 -1.35
C GLY A 427 18.84 -12.93 -1.70
N ILE A 428 18.20 -11.84 -1.23
CA ILE A 428 18.67 -10.45 -1.43
C ILE A 428 20.07 -10.26 -0.86
N VAL A 429 20.29 -10.71 0.38
CA VAL A 429 21.61 -10.61 1.04
C VAL A 429 22.66 -11.47 0.33
N GLY A 430 22.30 -12.69 -0.07
CA GLY A 430 23.17 -13.58 -0.83
C GLY A 430 23.60 -12.98 -2.18
N LEU A 431 22.63 -12.40 -2.91
CA LEU A 431 22.89 -11.70 -4.17
C LEU A 431 23.82 -10.49 -3.97
N ALA A 432 23.53 -9.65 -2.99
CA ALA A 432 24.35 -8.48 -2.68
C ALA A 432 25.79 -8.90 -2.28
N ALA A 433 25.95 -9.92 -1.45
CA ALA A 433 27.24 -10.47 -1.07
C ALA A 433 28.00 -11.06 -2.27
N GLY A 434 27.29 -11.76 -3.16
CA GLY A 434 27.84 -12.32 -4.40
C GLY A 434 28.35 -11.22 -5.35
N ILE A 435 27.58 -10.14 -5.55
CA ILE A 435 27.98 -8.98 -6.34
C ILE A 435 29.28 -8.35 -5.77
N VAL A 436 29.32 -8.16 -4.44
CA VAL A 436 30.51 -7.61 -3.77
C VAL A 436 31.71 -8.52 -3.93
N ALA A 437 31.53 -9.84 -3.77
CA ALA A 437 32.61 -10.82 -3.92
C ALA A 437 33.14 -10.85 -5.37
N LEU A 438 32.28 -10.83 -6.37
CA LEU A 438 32.65 -10.78 -7.78
C LEU A 438 33.40 -9.50 -8.13
N ALA A 439 32.90 -8.34 -7.68
CA ALA A 439 33.56 -7.06 -7.87
C ALA A 439 34.96 -6.99 -7.25
N ARG A 440 35.15 -7.67 -6.11
CA ARG A 440 36.47 -7.79 -5.46
C ARG A 440 37.40 -8.73 -6.19
N ARG A 441 36.91 -9.86 -6.71
CA ARG A 441 37.71 -10.82 -7.52
C ARG A 441 38.24 -10.14 -8.79
N ARG A 442 37.41 -9.41 -9.51
CA ARG A 442 37.80 -8.65 -10.72
C ARG A 442 38.84 -7.55 -10.48
N ARG A 443 38.98 -7.08 -9.23
CA ARG A 443 39.94 -6.03 -8.83
C ARG A 443 41.22 -6.55 -8.21
N ARG A 444 41.41 -7.86 -8.09
CA ARG A 444 42.72 -8.40 -7.79
C ARG A 444 43.52 -8.38 -9.10
N PRO A 445 44.34 -7.35 -9.36
CA PRO A 445 45.20 -7.36 -10.52
C PRO A 445 46.21 -8.48 -10.33
N HIS A 446 46.70 -9.02 -11.42
CA HIS A 446 47.77 -9.97 -11.56
C HIS A 446 49.04 -9.50 -10.77
N LEU A 447 49.03 -9.63 -9.46
CA LEU A 447 50.23 -9.52 -8.60
C LEU A 447 51.00 -10.86 -8.56
N ALA A 448 50.81 -11.69 -9.58
CA ALA A 448 51.52 -12.95 -9.72
C ALA A 448 52.31 -13.00 -11.04
N ALA A 449 53.06 -11.99 -11.30
CA ALA A 449 54.22 -12.06 -12.25
C ALA A 449 55.13 -10.87 -12.00
N SER A 450 55.69 -10.74 -10.79
CA SER A 450 57.01 -10.15 -10.71
C SER A 450 57.98 -11.22 -11.19
N PRO A 451 58.69 -11.00 -12.31
CA PRO A 451 59.76 -11.92 -12.70
C PRO A 451 60.74 -11.96 -11.54
N LEU A 452 61.08 -13.18 -11.06
CA LEU A 452 62.22 -13.41 -10.22
C LEU A 452 63.41 -12.68 -10.84
N PRO A 453 64.21 -11.93 -10.07
CA PRO A 453 65.45 -11.35 -10.60
C PRO A 453 66.35 -12.51 -11.03
N SER A 454 66.71 -12.51 -12.32
CA SER A 454 67.64 -13.48 -12.90
C SER A 454 68.94 -13.55 -12.06
N PRO A 455 69.45 -14.77 -11.72
CA PRO A 455 70.75 -14.91 -11.08
C PRO A 455 71.87 -14.85 -12.13
N SER A 456 72.15 -13.65 -12.59
CA SER A 456 73.25 -13.44 -13.55
C SER A 456 73.97 -12.16 -13.25
N ALA A 457 74.81 -12.17 -12.19
CA ALA A 457 75.97 -11.28 -12.02
C ALA A 457 76.83 -11.79 -10.84
N LEU A 458 77.32 -13.01 -10.91
CA LEU A 458 78.54 -13.41 -10.21
C LEU A 458 79.64 -13.43 -11.25
N GLY A 459 80.30 -12.26 -11.41
CA GLY A 459 81.53 -12.08 -12.17
C GLY A 459 82.68 -11.72 -11.22
N ALA A 460 83.50 -12.68 -11.08
CA ALA A 460 84.90 -12.79 -10.70
C ALA A 460 85.74 -11.51 -10.59
N THR A 461 86.56 -11.54 -9.64
CA THR A 461 87.96 -11.10 -9.48
C THR A 461 88.12 -10.44 -8.10
N GLY A 462 89.08 -10.79 -7.28
CA GLY A 462 90.38 -11.39 -7.37
C GLY A 462 91.05 -11.25 -6.01
N ALA A 463 91.98 -12.17 -5.76
CA ALA A 463 92.83 -12.41 -4.63
C ALA A 463 93.50 -11.20 -3.95
N ALA A 464 93.64 -11.28 -2.61
CA ALA A 464 94.96 -11.20 -1.93
C ALA A 464 94.76 -11.10 -0.39
N GLU A 465 95.17 -12.12 0.31
CA GLU A 465 95.69 -12.10 1.70
C GLU A 465 97.01 -11.37 1.75
N PRO A 466 97.69 -11.06 2.92
CA PRO A 466 97.43 -11.59 4.28
C PRO A 466 97.72 -10.59 5.44
N ALA A 467 97.48 -11.09 6.64
CA ALA A 467 98.22 -11.04 7.88
C ALA A 467 98.46 -9.73 8.65
N GLY A 468 98.25 -9.80 9.94
CA GLY A 468 98.94 -8.99 10.95
C GLY A 468 98.11 -8.60 12.18
N SER A 469 98.15 -9.53 13.12
CA SER A 469 98.43 -9.46 14.55
C SER A 469 97.96 -8.23 15.38
N ALA A 470 97.30 -8.59 16.43
CA ALA A 470 97.58 -8.39 17.84
C ALA A 470 97.48 -7.00 18.49
N ASP A 471 96.83 -7.01 19.59
CA ASP A 471 97.08 -6.36 20.88
C ASP A 471 96.84 -4.84 21.02
N ALA A 472 96.00 -4.46 21.90
CA ALA A 472 96.21 -3.89 23.18
C ALA A 472 95.05 -3.00 23.67
N LEU A 473 94.49 -3.41 24.75
CA LEU A 473 94.42 -2.71 26.06
C LEU A 473 94.00 -1.23 26.13
N CYS A 474 92.91 -1.05 26.86
CA CYS A 474 92.66 0.04 27.85
C CYS A 474 92.97 1.48 27.51
N ALA A 475 91.93 2.29 27.55
CA ALA A 475 91.88 3.40 28.48
C ALA A 475 90.53 4.11 28.49
N ARG A 476 90.13 4.27 29.68
CA ARG A 476 88.98 5.00 30.19
C ARG A 476 89.30 6.50 30.12
N GLU A 477 88.46 7.34 29.57
CA GLU A 477 88.42 8.73 29.97
C GLU A 477 87.06 9.36 29.78
N GLU A 478 86.58 9.93 30.86
CA GLU A 478 85.42 10.80 30.98
C GLU A 478 85.68 12.15 30.26
N ALA A 479 84.73 12.61 29.46
CA ALA A 479 84.64 14.01 29.12
C ALA A 479 83.20 14.42 28.79
N THR A 480 82.66 15.15 29.73
CA THR A 480 81.78 16.34 29.62
C THR A 480 80.85 16.49 28.39
N ALA A 481 79.60 16.66 28.74
CA ALA A 481 78.47 17.07 27.91
C ALA A 481 78.70 18.47 27.28
N GLU A 482 78.33 18.54 26.00
CA GLU A 482 77.92 19.79 25.35
C GLU A 482 76.62 19.59 24.60
N PRO A 483 75.70 20.56 24.65
CA PRO A 483 74.41 20.42 24.04
C PRO A 483 74.45 20.72 22.54
N GLN A 484 74.00 19.79 21.73
CA GLN A 484 73.78 20.02 20.31
C GLN A 484 72.31 20.49 20.04
N PRO A 485 72.14 21.42 19.06
CA PRO A 485 70.89 22.11 18.83
C PRO A 485 69.89 21.27 18.09
N ASP A 486 68.61 21.52 18.41
CA ASP A 486 67.43 21.08 17.76
C ASP A 486 67.42 21.22 16.23
N GLY A 487 67.00 20.22 15.51
CA GLY A 487 66.67 20.37 14.11
C GLY A 487 66.84 19.15 13.21
N ALA A 488 66.19 18.08 13.49
CA ALA A 488 65.81 17.09 12.43
C ALA A 488 64.48 16.42 12.77
N GLU A 489 63.44 17.07 12.34
CA GLU A 489 62.12 16.53 12.32
C GLU A 489 62.10 15.32 11.39
N SER A 490 62.15 14.14 11.97
CA SER A 490 61.93 12.87 11.24
C SER A 490 60.58 12.93 10.58
N PRO A 491 60.46 12.67 9.28
CA PRO A 491 59.16 12.64 8.62
C PRO A 491 58.33 11.54 9.26
N ARG A 492 57.33 11.95 10.07
CA ARG A 492 56.28 11.06 10.53
C ARG A 492 55.67 10.41 9.29
N PRO A 493 55.62 9.08 9.20
CA PRO A 493 54.89 8.44 8.12
C PRO A 493 53.41 8.84 8.24
N SER A 494 52.99 9.73 7.35
CA SER A 494 51.60 10.07 7.14
C SER A 494 50.90 8.83 6.57
N ALA A 495 50.69 7.84 7.42
CA ALA A 495 49.82 6.71 7.10
C ALA A 495 48.38 7.18 7.18
N SER A 496 47.93 7.90 6.15
CA SER A 496 46.53 8.01 5.83
C SER A 496 46.04 6.65 5.33
N LEU A 497 45.97 5.66 6.22
CA LEU A 497 45.26 4.43 6.03
C LEU A 497 43.75 4.77 6.09
N SER A 498 43.21 5.27 4.98
CA SER A 498 41.78 5.24 4.75
C SER A 498 41.39 3.76 4.77
N PRO A 499 40.67 3.25 5.79
CA PRO A 499 40.31 1.83 5.85
C PRO A 499 39.42 1.53 4.64
N SER A 500 39.90 0.65 3.77
CA SER A 500 39.09 0.19 2.65
C SER A 500 37.83 -0.49 3.21
N PRO A 501 36.61 -0.08 2.80
CA PRO A 501 35.38 -0.61 3.37
C PRO A 501 35.34 -2.13 3.28
N SER A 502 34.92 -2.78 4.37
CA SER A 502 34.80 -4.24 4.46
C SER A 502 33.76 -4.77 3.46
N GLY A 503 33.83 -6.07 3.11
CA GLY A 503 32.81 -6.68 2.25
C GLY A 503 31.41 -6.56 2.83
N ALA A 504 31.29 -6.73 4.15
CA ALA A 504 30.04 -6.61 4.87
C ALA A 504 29.46 -5.18 4.77
N SER A 505 30.29 -4.14 4.84
CA SER A 505 29.81 -2.74 4.71
C SER A 505 29.24 -2.43 3.32
N LEU A 506 29.84 -2.99 2.25
CA LEU A 506 29.30 -2.82 0.90
C LEU A 506 28.03 -3.66 0.69
N THR A 507 27.97 -4.86 1.24
CA THR A 507 26.74 -5.68 1.21
C THR A 507 25.61 -4.98 1.95
N ALA A 508 25.87 -4.40 3.14
CA ALA A 508 24.90 -3.61 3.89
C ALA A 508 24.37 -2.42 3.08
N LEU A 509 25.26 -1.72 2.39
CA LEU A 509 24.91 -0.57 1.55
C LEU A 509 24.00 -0.99 0.36
N LEU A 510 24.30 -2.11 -0.29
CA LEU A 510 23.47 -2.64 -1.38
C LEU A 510 22.08 -3.05 -0.89
N VAL A 511 22.01 -3.74 0.24
CA VAL A 511 20.73 -4.16 0.84
C VAL A 511 19.92 -2.94 1.30
N ALA A 512 20.56 -1.96 1.93
CA ALA A 512 19.89 -0.72 2.32
C ALA A 512 19.37 0.08 1.12
N ALA A 513 20.13 0.11 0.01
CA ALA A 513 19.69 0.78 -1.22
C ALA A 513 18.53 0.08 -1.93
N ALA A 514 18.35 -1.22 -1.73
CA ALA A 514 17.22 -1.95 -2.29
C ALA A 514 15.87 -1.47 -1.72
N ILE A 515 15.83 -0.98 -0.47
CA ILE A 515 14.59 -0.50 0.15
C ILE A 515 14.01 0.71 -0.61
N PRO A 516 14.71 1.87 -0.68
CA PRO A 516 14.14 3.02 -1.40
C PRO A 516 13.90 2.71 -2.88
N LEU A 517 14.76 1.93 -3.51
CA LEU A 517 14.60 1.58 -4.92
C LEU A 517 13.29 0.81 -5.16
N THR A 518 13.05 -0.27 -4.42
CA THR A 518 11.86 -1.11 -4.63
C THR A 518 10.57 -0.40 -4.24
N TRP A 519 10.53 0.27 -3.10
CA TRP A 519 9.33 0.96 -2.62
C TRP A 519 8.96 2.18 -3.47
N LEU A 520 9.94 2.98 -3.92
CA LEU A 520 9.67 4.15 -4.75
C LEU A 520 9.30 3.75 -6.18
N VAL A 521 9.91 2.68 -6.73
CA VAL A 521 9.50 2.14 -8.04
C VAL A 521 8.09 1.57 -7.98
N ASP A 522 7.74 0.84 -6.93
CA ASP A 522 6.37 0.31 -6.74
C ASP A 522 5.35 1.45 -6.60
N ALA A 523 5.66 2.47 -5.80
CA ALA A 523 4.80 3.66 -5.66
C ALA A 523 4.57 4.36 -7.01
N ALA A 524 5.62 4.53 -7.80
CA ALA A 524 5.55 5.13 -9.13
C ALA A 524 4.72 4.30 -10.13
N ALA A 525 4.69 2.97 -9.94
CA ALA A 525 3.86 2.05 -10.74
C ALA A 525 2.40 1.99 -10.27
N GLY A 526 1.97 2.83 -9.31
CA GLY A 526 0.63 2.80 -8.71
C GLY A 526 0.52 1.92 -7.47
N ALA A 527 1.65 1.51 -6.90
CA ALA A 527 1.78 0.74 -5.66
C ALA A 527 1.12 -0.67 -5.69
N PRO A 528 1.27 -1.46 -6.78
CA PRO A 528 0.62 -2.76 -6.88
C PRO A 528 1.12 -3.77 -5.81
N LEU A 529 2.38 -3.66 -5.35
CA LEU A 529 2.93 -4.53 -4.31
C LEU A 529 2.74 -3.94 -2.91
N ALA A 530 2.70 -2.62 -2.76
CA ALA A 530 2.49 -1.95 -1.48
C ALA A 530 1.02 -1.96 -1.06
N PHE A 531 0.08 -2.06 -1.99
CA PHE A 531 -1.35 -2.16 -1.69
C PHE A 531 -1.68 -3.54 -1.11
N ASN A 532 -2.42 -3.56 0.00
CA ASN A 532 -2.69 -4.75 0.82
C ASN A 532 -1.41 -5.49 1.27
N ASN A 533 -0.32 -4.76 1.48
CA ASN A 533 0.92 -5.30 2.04
C ASN A 533 0.97 -5.07 3.56
N PRO A 534 1.53 -5.99 4.37
CA PRO A 534 1.64 -5.81 5.82
C PRO A 534 2.41 -4.56 6.29
N LEU A 535 3.34 -4.03 5.49
CA LEU A 535 4.06 -2.77 5.73
C LEU A 535 3.55 -1.62 4.88
N GLY A 536 2.66 -1.90 3.94
CA GLY A 536 2.13 -0.97 2.97
C GLY A 536 0.79 -0.36 3.37
N MET A 537 0.00 -0.07 2.35
CA MET A 537 -1.37 0.42 2.48
C MET A 537 -2.35 -0.75 2.55
N ASN A 538 -3.51 -0.53 3.16
CA ASN A 538 -4.49 -1.60 3.32
C ASN A 538 -5.91 -1.06 3.20
N ALA A 539 -6.75 -1.75 2.42
CA ALA A 539 -8.14 -1.37 2.19
C ALA A 539 -9.02 -1.47 3.44
N VAL A 540 -8.66 -2.29 4.43
CA VAL A 540 -9.36 -2.40 5.73
C VAL A 540 -9.07 -1.19 6.59
N VAL A 541 -7.81 -0.75 6.69
CA VAL A 541 -7.40 0.43 7.47
C VAL A 541 -7.86 1.71 6.79
N ALA A 542 -7.85 1.73 5.47
CA ALA A 542 -8.33 2.83 4.63
C ALA A 542 -7.77 4.22 5.01
N GLY A 543 -6.56 4.26 5.54
CA GLY A 543 -5.88 5.52 5.85
C GLY A 543 -5.39 6.21 4.57
N ARG A 544 -4.82 5.41 3.66
CA ARG A 544 -4.31 5.84 2.37
C ARG A 544 -4.42 4.64 1.40
N PHE A 545 -4.68 4.88 0.12
CA PHE A 545 -4.89 3.81 -0.87
C PHE A 545 -3.85 3.81 -2.00
N TYR A 546 -3.02 4.85 -2.08
CA TYR A 546 -2.01 5.03 -3.11
C TYR A 546 -0.77 5.75 -2.53
N GLY A 547 0.33 5.74 -3.28
CA GLY A 547 1.60 6.32 -2.85
C GLY A 547 2.34 5.45 -1.84
N VAL A 548 2.93 6.06 -0.83
CA VAL A 548 3.74 5.38 0.20
C VAL A 548 3.05 5.46 1.56
N SER A 549 2.91 4.33 2.27
CA SER A 549 2.37 4.33 3.64
C SER A 549 3.33 5.02 4.62
N ASN A 550 2.83 5.48 5.77
CA ASN A 550 3.68 6.10 6.80
C ASN A 550 4.81 5.16 7.27
N THR A 551 4.53 3.86 7.38
CA THR A 551 5.55 2.86 7.75
C THR A 551 6.59 2.72 6.66
N ALA A 552 6.18 2.60 5.40
CA ALA A 552 7.08 2.51 4.26
C ALA A 552 7.89 3.80 4.08
N PHE A 553 7.30 4.98 4.28
CA PHE A 553 8.01 6.25 4.27
C PHE A 553 9.13 6.29 5.30
N ALA A 554 8.85 5.89 6.55
CA ALA A 554 9.87 5.84 7.61
C ALA A 554 11.01 4.86 7.25
N LEU A 555 10.70 3.71 6.67
CA LEU A 555 11.68 2.73 6.21
C LEU A 555 12.54 3.28 5.06
N VAL A 556 11.92 3.89 4.06
CA VAL A 556 12.60 4.52 2.92
C VAL A 556 13.50 5.65 3.38
N ALA A 557 13.00 6.57 4.22
CA ALA A 557 13.77 7.68 4.75
C ALA A 557 14.99 7.20 5.57
N GLY A 558 14.78 6.24 6.47
CA GLY A 558 15.86 5.64 7.26
C GLY A 558 16.92 4.96 6.38
N ALA A 559 16.49 4.21 5.38
CA ALA A 559 17.38 3.55 4.44
C ALA A 559 18.17 4.56 3.59
N LEU A 560 17.54 5.65 3.13
CA LEU A 560 18.22 6.73 2.41
C LEU A 560 19.32 7.38 3.24
N ILE A 561 19.06 7.65 4.53
CA ILE A 561 20.09 8.20 5.44
C ILE A 561 21.29 7.26 5.51
N VAL A 562 21.04 5.93 5.66
CA VAL A 562 22.12 4.93 5.70
C VAL A 562 22.88 4.88 4.37
N VAL A 563 22.19 4.94 3.23
CA VAL A 563 22.80 4.96 1.89
C VAL A 563 23.65 6.21 1.71
N ILE A 564 23.13 7.39 2.03
CA ILE A 564 23.86 8.66 1.92
C ILE A 564 25.13 8.63 2.77
N ALA A 565 25.01 8.23 4.04
CA ALA A 565 26.17 8.12 4.95
C ALA A 565 27.19 7.08 4.44
N GLY A 566 26.75 5.92 3.99
CA GLY A 566 27.60 4.87 3.45
C GLY A 566 28.34 5.28 2.18
N VAL A 567 27.65 5.96 1.27
CA VAL A 567 28.23 6.49 0.03
C VAL A 567 29.26 7.59 0.35
N TRP A 568 28.91 8.49 1.26
CA TRP A 568 29.85 9.56 1.70
C TRP A 568 31.15 8.98 2.24
N VAL A 569 31.07 8.03 3.17
CA VAL A 569 32.25 7.36 3.74
C VAL A 569 33.07 6.64 2.66
N THR A 570 32.41 5.92 1.73
CA THR A 570 33.11 5.14 0.69
C THR A 570 33.78 6.01 -0.38
N LEU A 571 33.26 7.21 -0.62
CA LEU A 571 33.84 8.17 -1.59
C LEU A 571 34.92 9.10 -0.99
N GLY A 572 35.22 8.97 0.30
CA GLY A 572 36.31 9.68 0.93
C GLY A 572 35.94 10.89 1.79
N GLY A 573 34.65 11.03 2.14
CA GLY A 573 34.17 11.92 3.19
C GLY A 573 34.22 13.43 2.88
N GLY A 574 34.46 13.82 1.63
CA GLY A 574 34.54 15.23 1.24
C GLY A 574 33.20 15.97 1.32
N ARG A 575 33.21 17.24 1.77
CA ARG A 575 31.97 18.06 1.87
C ARG A 575 31.21 18.17 0.54
N ARG A 576 31.94 18.33 -0.59
CA ARG A 576 31.33 18.39 -1.94
C ARG A 576 30.64 17.08 -2.30
N THR A 577 31.26 15.93 -2.02
CA THR A 577 30.67 14.61 -2.25
C THR A 577 29.40 14.41 -1.42
N ALA A 578 29.43 14.81 -0.14
CA ALA A 578 28.25 14.74 0.73
C ALA A 578 27.09 15.56 0.16
N LEU A 579 27.32 16.80 -0.22
CA LEU A 579 26.31 17.69 -0.79
C LEU A 579 25.71 17.11 -2.08
N VAL A 580 26.55 16.64 -3.01
CA VAL A 580 26.07 16.07 -4.28
C VAL A 580 25.22 14.81 -4.04
N VAL A 581 25.69 13.87 -3.21
CA VAL A 581 24.97 12.63 -2.93
C VAL A 581 23.64 12.90 -2.20
N THR A 582 23.65 13.79 -1.21
CA THR A 582 22.43 14.15 -0.47
C THR A 582 21.43 14.86 -1.38
N SER A 583 21.88 15.80 -2.24
CA SER A 583 21.00 16.50 -3.17
C SER A 583 20.42 15.58 -4.22
N LEU A 584 21.19 14.65 -4.77
CA LEU A 584 20.70 13.71 -5.79
C LEU A 584 19.72 12.70 -5.21
N LEU A 585 20.07 12.01 -4.14
CA LEU A 585 19.23 10.96 -3.55
C LEU A 585 18.03 11.54 -2.81
N GLY A 586 18.23 12.62 -2.03
CA GLY A 586 17.16 13.30 -1.32
C GLY A 586 16.23 14.02 -2.27
N GLY A 587 16.75 14.71 -3.28
CA GLY A 587 15.95 15.37 -4.31
C GLY A 587 15.12 14.40 -5.13
N ALA A 588 15.69 13.25 -5.54
CA ALA A 588 14.95 12.22 -6.25
C ALA A 588 13.82 11.61 -5.38
N ALA A 589 14.08 11.37 -4.09
CA ALA A 589 13.05 10.88 -3.17
C ALA A 589 11.92 11.89 -2.98
N LEU A 590 12.25 13.19 -2.82
CA LEU A 590 11.26 14.26 -2.71
C LEU A 590 10.42 14.41 -3.99
N LEU A 591 11.02 14.25 -5.17
CA LEU A 591 10.29 14.30 -6.44
C LEU A 591 9.28 13.15 -6.55
N VAL A 592 9.64 11.94 -6.12
CA VAL A 592 8.71 10.80 -6.13
C VAL A 592 7.59 11.00 -5.11
N ASP A 593 7.91 11.43 -3.89
CA ASP A 593 6.92 11.60 -2.82
C ASP A 593 6.01 12.81 -3.06
N GLY A 594 6.54 13.90 -3.64
CA GLY A 594 5.80 15.13 -3.93
C GLY A 594 5.07 15.15 -5.27
N ALA A 595 5.13 14.10 -6.07
CA ALA A 595 4.43 14.06 -7.36
C ALA A 595 2.92 13.84 -7.17
N PRO A 596 2.04 14.77 -7.62
CA PRO A 596 0.60 14.68 -7.36
C PRO A 596 -0.04 13.39 -7.89
N GLN A 597 0.47 12.84 -8.99
CA GLN A 597 0.01 11.57 -9.55
C GLN A 597 0.38 10.37 -8.68
N LEU A 598 1.34 10.50 -7.78
CA LEU A 598 1.81 9.45 -6.87
C LEU A 598 1.19 9.57 -5.47
N GLY A 599 0.39 10.61 -5.22
CA GLY A 599 -0.43 10.72 -4.03
C GLY A 599 0.14 11.59 -2.92
N ALA A 600 0.83 12.64 -3.27
CA ALA A 600 1.12 13.72 -2.33
C ALA A 600 -0.12 14.58 -2.06
#